data_015a8aa6714084c0df42882091ee7ffd
#
_entry.id   015a8aa6714084c0df42882091ee7ffd
#
_cell.length_a   1.000
_cell.length_b   1.000
_cell.length_c   1.000
_cell.angle_alpha   90.00
_cell.angle_beta   90.00
_cell.angle_gamma   90.00
#
_symmetry.space_group_name_H-M   'P 1'
#
loop_
_entity.id
_entity.type
_entity.pdbx_description
1 polymer ?
#
loop_
_entity_poly.entity_id
_entity_poly.type
_entity_poly.pdbx_seq_one_letter_code
_entity_poly.pdbx_strand_id
1 'polypeptide(L)'
;WLKPFGFNNTYTLTVRKQDAKKKQWKKISDLTPMSSKLVAGFSGEFQERPDGYPGFQEVYGFKFGKVHDLDPGLIYEALAKGAVDVIDGYLTDGRIPAYNLISLKDDKKFFPPYYAAPLVRKETLSNYPEVKEALAPLGSLIDNSTMRVLNYEVNGNRREISELVTEFLQHKKIF
;
A
#
# COMPACT_ATOMS: atom_id res chain seq x y z
N TRP A 1 7.51 -8.77 19.45
CA TRP A 1 6.44 -8.14 18.70
C TRP A 1 5.22 -7.95 19.59
N LEU A 2 4.60 -6.77 19.56
CA LEU A 2 3.32 -6.51 20.18
C LEU A 2 2.19 -6.66 19.15
N LYS A 3 0.95 -6.39 19.57
CA LYS A 3 -0.23 -6.49 18.70
C LYS A 3 -0.13 -5.53 17.51
N PRO A 4 -0.35 -5.99 16.25
CA PRO A 4 -0.33 -5.12 15.08
C PRO A 4 -1.34 -3.98 15.18
N PHE A 5 -1.01 -2.85 14.56
CA PHE A 5 -1.87 -1.66 14.54
C PHE A 5 -3.20 -1.87 13.81
N GLY A 6 -3.25 -2.83 12.86
CA GLY A 6 -4.46 -3.23 12.14
C GLY A 6 -4.40 -3.05 10.62
N PHE A 7 -3.51 -2.21 10.11
CA PHE A 7 -3.32 -2.07 8.67
C PHE A 7 -2.23 -3.00 8.13
N ASN A 8 -2.35 -3.31 6.84
CA ASN A 8 -1.42 -4.14 6.08
C ASN A 8 -0.86 -3.31 4.92
N ASN A 9 0.41 -2.93 4.99
CA ASN A 9 1.09 -2.14 3.96
C ASN A 9 1.75 -3.04 2.90
N THR A 10 1.03 -4.06 2.44
CA THR A 10 1.52 -4.97 1.39
C THR A 10 1.52 -4.30 0.01
N TYR A 11 2.25 -4.89 -0.92
CA TYR A 11 2.19 -4.51 -2.33
C TYR A 11 0.81 -4.76 -2.94
N THR A 12 0.52 -4.02 -3.99
CA THR A 12 -0.67 -4.19 -4.83
C THR A 12 -0.38 -3.72 -6.25
N LEU A 13 -1.15 -4.18 -7.22
CA LEU A 13 -1.24 -3.49 -8.51
C LEU A 13 -2.32 -2.42 -8.45
N THR A 14 -1.95 -1.23 -8.89
CA THR A 14 -2.81 -0.04 -8.91
C THR A 14 -3.05 0.40 -10.35
N VAL A 15 -4.29 0.76 -10.65
CA VAL A 15 -4.75 1.24 -11.96
C VAL A 15 -5.61 2.49 -11.80
N ARG A 16 -5.86 3.23 -12.90
CA ARG A 16 -6.84 4.32 -12.88
C ARG A 16 -8.25 3.78 -12.62
N LYS A 17 -8.98 4.42 -11.73
CA LYS A 17 -10.35 4.01 -11.36
C LYS A 17 -11.31 4.02 -12.56
N GLN A 18 -11.14 4.97 -13.49
CA GLN A 18 -11.94 5.02 -14.71
C GLN A 18 -11.72 3.82 -15.62
N ASP A 19 -10.46 3.34 -15.76
CA ASP A 19 -10.13 2.17 -16.58
C ASP A 19 -10.63 0.90 -15.94
N ALA A 20 -10.46 0.77 -14.62
CA ALA A 20 -11.00 -0.35 -13.85
C ALA A 20 -12.53 -0.46 -14.01
N LYS A 21 -13.24 0.68 -13.94
CA LYS A 21 -14.69 0.72 -14.15
C LYS A 21 -15.08 0.33 -15.59
N LYS A 22 -14.42 0.91 -16.59
CA LYS A 22 -14.70 0.66 -18.02
C LYS A 22 -14.43 -0.79 -18.42
N LYS A 23 -13.34 -1.38 -17.88
CA LYS A 23 -12.87 -2.73 -18.24
C LYS A 23 -13.29 -3.79 -17.21
N GLN A 24 -14.04 -3.39 -16.17
CA GLN A 24 -14.53 -4.24 -15.08
C GLN A 24 -13.40 -4.93 -14.27
N TRP A 25 -12.25 -4.29 -14.15
CA TRP A 25 -11.14 -4.79 -13.36
C TRP A 25 -11.42 -4.62 -11.86
N LYS A 26 -11.41 -5.71 -11.13
CA LYS A 26 -11.60 -5.74 -9.67
C LYS A 26 -10.45 -6.44 -8.95
N LYS A 27 -9.81 -7.36 -9.62
CA LYS A 27 -8.75 -8.21 -9.11
C LYS A 27 -7.58 -8.28 -10.10
N ILE A 28 -6.43 -8.66 -9.60
CA ILE A 28 -5.19 -8.69 -10.36
C ILE A 28 -5.30 -9.62 -11.58
N SER A 29 -5.93 -10.79 -11.43
CA SER A 29 -6.14 -11.72 -12.55
C SER A 29 -6.93 -11.13 -13.72
N ASP A 30 -7.73 -10.09 -13.50
CA ASP A 30 -8.52 -9.46 -14.56
C ASP A 30 -7.64 -8.74 -15.61
N LEU A 31 -6.38 -8.43 -15.25
CA LEU A 31 -5.41 -7.83 -16.18
C LEU A 31 -4.78 -8.86 -17.13
N THR A 32 -4.70 -10.13 -16.72
CA THR A 32 -3.94 -11.18 -17.44
C THR A 32 -4.30 -11.28 -18.92
N PRO A 33 -5.59 -11.31 -19.35
CA PRO A 33 -5.96 -11.50 -20.74
C PRO A 33 -5.51 -10.37 -21.67
N MET A 34 -5.20 -9.20 -21.10
CA MET A 34 -4.83 -8.03 -21.90
C MET A 34 -3.47 -7.44 -21.52
N SER A 35 -2.74 -8.11 -20.63
CA SER A 35 -1.46 -7.62 -20.10
C SER A 35 -0.47 -7.23 -21.23
N SER A 36 -0.44 -7.98 -22.34
CA SER A 36 0.43 -7.69 -23.50
C SER A 36 0.13 -6.36 -24.22
N LYS A 37 -1.03 -5.76 -23.95
CA LYS A 37 -1.43 -4.46 -24.50
C LYS A 37 -1.27 -3.32 -23.49
N LEU A 38 -0.88 -3.63 -22.24
CA LEU A 38 -0.71 -2.66 -21.17
C LEU A 38 0.75 -2.27 -21.02
N VAL A 39 0.95 -1.01 -20.66
CA VAL A 39 2.24 -0.47 -20.26
C VAL A 39 2.30 -0.47 -18.72
N ALA A 40 3.25 -1.20 -18.17
CA ALA A 40 3.49 -1.21 -16.74
C ALA A 40 4.57 -0.20 -16.36
N GLY A 41 4.40 0.47 -15.24
CA GLY A 41 5.43 1.28 -14.59
C GLY A 41 5.74 0.67 -13.23
N PHE A 42 6.91 0.10 -13.05
CA PHE A 42 7.29 -0.55 -11.81
C PHE A 42 8.53 0.09 -11.22
N SER A 43 8.61 0.09 -9.89
CA SER A 43 9.83 0.48 -9.19
C SER A 43 10.96 -0.53 -9.46
N GLY A 44 12.21 -0.08 -9.47
CA GLY A 44 13.36 -0.96 -9.65
C GLY A 44 13.39 -2.08 -8.61
N GLU A 45 13.06 -1.76 -7.35
CA GLU A 45 12.95 -2.77 -6.30
C GLU A 45 11.93 -3.87 -6.65
N PHE A 46 10.74 -3.50 -7.10
CA PHE A 46 9.71 -4.47 -7.47
C PHE A 46 10.12 -5.32 -8.68
N GLN A 47 10.88 -4.75 -9.61
CA GLN A 47 11.35 -5.48 -10.80
C GLN A 47 12.43 -6.51 -10.49
N GLU A 48 13.26 -6.28 -9.47
CA GLU A 48 14.41 -7.13 -9.17
C GLU A 48 14.12 -8.21 -8.11
N ARG A 49 13.16 -7.99 -7.23
CA ARG A 49 12.87 -8.91 -6.12
C ARG A 49 12.23 -10.20 -6.61
N PRO A 50 12.64 -11.37 -6.08
CA PRO A 50 11.97 -12.66 -6.39
C PRO A 50 10.48 -12.67 -6.00
N ASP A 51 10.11 -11.97 -4.92
CA ASP A 51 8.73 -11.77 -4.46
C ASP A 51 8.09 -10.50 -5.07
N GLY A 52 8.71 -9.92 -6.09
CA GLY A 52 8.23 -8.84 -6.91
C GLY A 52 7.76 -9.31 -8.29
N TYR A 53 8.10 -8.53 -9.34
CA TYR A 53 7.62 -8.78 -10.70
C TYR A 53 7.98 -10.16 -11.27
N PRO A 54 9.20 -10.75 -11.07
CA PRO A 54 9.52 -12.08 -11.57
C PRO A 54 8.57 -13.16 -11.05
N GLY A 55 8.42 -13.30 -9.73
CA GLY A 55 7.49 -14.27 -9.14
C GLY A 55 6.03 -13.95 -9.45
N PHE A 56 5.70 -12.68 -9.58
CA PHE A 56 4.38 -12.22 -9.97
C PHE A 56 4.01 -12.65 -11.40
N GLN A 57 4.97 -12.63 -12.33
CA GLN A 57 4.79 -13.16 -13.68
C GLN A 57 4.49 -14.65 -13.69
N GLU A 58 5.19 -15.44 -12.86
CA GLU A 58 4.95 -16.89 -12.76
C GLU A 58 3.55 -17.20 -12.24
N VAL A 59 3.12 -16.51 -11.17
CA VAL A 59 1.84 -16.78 -10.51
C VAL A 59 0.65 -16.29 -11.33
N TYR A 60 0.74 -15.09 -11.91
CA TYR A 60 -0.36 -14.46 -12.63
C TYR A 60 -0.31 -14.64 -14.16
N GLY A 61 0.84 -15.04 -14.69
CA GLY A 61 1.04 -15.23 -16.13
C GLY A 61 1.08 -13.93 -16.92
N PHE A 62 1.50 -12.83 -16.31
CA PHE A 62 1.58 -11.55 -17.01
C PHE A 62 2.71 -11.51 -18.04
N LYS A 63 2.42 -10.86 -19.16
CA LYS A 63 3.39 -10.47 -20.18
C LYS A 63 3.04 -9.06 -20.62
N PHE A 64 3.41 -8.06 -19.81
CA PHE A 64 3.15 -6.67 -20.17
C PHE A 64 3.83 -6.31 -21.48
N GLY A 65 3.13 -5.52 -22.33
CA GLY A 65 3.67 -5.10 -23.62
C GLY A 65 4.91 -4.24 -23.49
N LYS A 66 4.97 -3.45 -22.42
CA LYS A 66 6.14 -2.66 -22.04
C LYS A 66 6.20 -2.52 -20.51
N VAL A 67 7.41 -2.52 -19.98
CA VAL A 67 7.68 -2.25 -18.56
C VAL A 67 8.67 -1.10 -18.49
N HIS A 68 8.32 -0.06 -17.74
CA HIS A 68 9.19 1.07 -17.44
C HIS A 68 9.66 0.97 -16.00
N ASP A 69 10.93 1.24 -15.78
CA ASP A 69 11.47 1.53 -14.46
C ASP A 69 11.11 2.97 -14.08
N LEU A 70 10.42 3.14 -12.96
CA LEU A 70 9.96 4.43 -12.49
C LEU A 70 10.36 4.68 -11.04
N ASP A 71 10.75 5.92 -10.76
CA ASP A 71 10.99 6.37 -9.40
C ASP A 71 9.71 6.24 -8.55
N PRO A 72 9.77 5.66 -7.33
CA PRO A 72 8.61 5.50 -6.44
C PRO A 72 7.89 6.82 -6.10
N GLY A 73 8.60 7.96 -6.17
CA GLY A 73 8.00 9.29 -5.98
C GLY A 73 7.10 9.71 -7.14
N LEU A 74 7.40 9.26 -8.36
CA LEU A 74 6.73 9.69 -9.60
C LEU A 74 5.72 8.67 -10.15
N ILE A 75 5.77 7.43 -9.69
CA ILE A 75 5.02 6.31 -10.26
C ILE A 75 3.49 6.53 -10.27
N TYR A 76 2.92 7.09 -9.19
CA TYR A 76 1.48 7.36 -9.10
C TYR A 76 1.04 8.49 -10.02
N GLU A 77 1.88 9.51 -10.17
CA GLU A 77 1.62 10.62 -11.09
C GLU A 77 1.68 10.16 -12.56
N ALA A 78 2.66 9.32 -12.90
CA ALA A 78 2.77 8.71 -14.22
C ALA A 78 1.51 7.90 -14.59
N LEU A 79 0.98 7.11 -13.64
CA LEU A 79 -0.28 6.39 -13.83
C LEU A 79 -1.46 7.36 -14.00
N ALA A 80 -1.58 8.37 -13.16
CA ALA A 80 -2.67 9.34 -13.22
C ALA A 80 -2.70 10.10 -14.56
N LYS A 81 -1.52 10.48 -15.08
CA LYS A 81 -1.35 11.17 -16.36
C LYS A 81 -1.49 10.25 -17.58
N GLY A 82 -1.60 8.94 -17.39
CA GLY A 82 -1.75 7.98 -18.51
C GLY A 82 -0.45 7.62 -19.21
N ALA A 83 0.72 7.93 -18.64
CA ALA A 83 2.01 7.51 -19.16
C ALA A 83 2.20 5.98 -19.07
N VAL A 84 1.56 5.37 -18.07
CA VAL A 84 1.48 3.93 -17.86
C VAL A 84 0.04 3.52 -17.52
N ASP A 85 -0.27 2.23 -17.60
CA ASP A 85 -1.61 1.69 -17.37
C ASP A 85 -1.75 1.01 -16.02
N VAL A 86 -0.66 0.50 -15.47
CA VAL A 86 -0.61 -0.21 -14.20
C VAL A 86 0.73 0.06 -13.53
N ILE A 87 0.70 0.14 -12.20
CA ILE A 87 1.89 0.32 -11.37
C ILE A 87 1.89 -0.67 -10.21
N ASP A 88 3.08 -0.99 -9.67
CA ASP A 88 3.20 -1.47 -8.31
C ASP A 88 2.93 -0.32 -7.33
N GLY A 89 2.47 -0.66 -6.15
CA GLY A 89 2.20 0.32 -5.12
C GLY A 89 1.91 -0.35 -3.79
N TYR A 90 1.60 0.45 -2.79
CA TYR A 90 1.30 -0.03 -1.44
C TYR A 90 -0.15 0.24 -1.07
N LEU A 91 -0.80 -0.73 -0.39
CA LEU A 91 -2.23 -0.63 -0.05
C LEU A 91 -2.59 0.58 0.81
N THR A 92 -1.65 1.15 1.54
CA THR A 92 -1.89 2.30 2.42
C THR A 92 -1.41 3.63 1.84
N ASP A 93 -0.99 3.66 0.56
CA ASP A 93 -0.51 4.90 -0.06
C ASP A 93 -1.65 5.91 -0.26
N GLY A 94 -1.47 7.10 0.29
CA GLY A 94 -2.44 8.19 0.23
C GLY A 94 -2.67 8.75 -1.18
N ARG A 95 -1.71 8.56 -2.11
CA ARG A 95 -1.82 9.00 -3.50
C ARG A 95 -2.87 8.21 -4.29
N ILE A 96 -3.25 7.00 -3.83
CA ILE A 96 -4.30 6.20 -4.47
C ILE A 96 -5.63 6.98 -4.54
N PRO A 97 -6.23 7.41 -3.44
CA PRO A 97 -7.44 8.23 -3.52
C PRO A 97 -7.19 9.62 -4.10
N ALA A 98 -6.05 10.24 -3.83
CA ALA A 98 -5.71 11.58 -4.30
C ALA A 98 -5.73 11.70 -5.84
N TYR A 99 -5.22 10.69 -6.53
CA TYR A 99 -5.18 10.64 -7.98
C TYR A 99 -6.35 9.86 -8.61
N ASN A 100 -7.40 9.56 -7.85
CA ASN A 100 -8.55 8.78 -8.33
C ASN A 100 -8.13 7.42 -8.93
N LEU A 101 -7.24 6.75 -8.23
CA LEU A 101 -6.74 5.41 -8.56
C LEU A 101 -7.47 4.35 -7.74
N ILE A 102 -7.22 3.09 -8.04
CA ILE A 102 -7.73 1.94 -7.30
C ILE A 102 -6.70 0.81 -7.26
N SER A 103 -6.55 0.21 -6.09
CA SER A 103 -5.79 -1.02 -5.91
C SER A 103 -6.63 -2.23 -6.28
N LEU A 104 -6.09 -3.14 -7.08
CA LEU A 104 -6.73 -4.39 -7.44
C LEU A 104 -6.55 -5.43 -6.33
N LYS A 105 -7.58 -6.26 -6.13
CA LYS A 105 -7.50 -7.34 -5.15
C LYS A 105 -6.49 -8.40 -5.61
N ASP A 106 -5.54 -8.75 -4.76
CA ASP A 106 -4.67 -9.91 -4.94
C ASP A 106 -5.48 -11.20 -4.69
N ASP A 107 -6.05 -11.76 -5.75
CA ASP A 107 -6.95 -12.90 -5.67
C ASP A 107 -6.22 -14.25 -5.60
N LYS A 108 -4.93 -14.27 -5.91
CA LYS A 108 -4.06 -15.45 -5.76
C LYS A 108 -3.22 -15.44 -4.48
N LYS A 109 -3.35 -14.36 -3.66
CA LYS A 109 -2.61 -14.20 -2.40
C LYS A 109 -1.09 -14.33 -2.58
N PHE A 110 -0.58 -13.71 -3.63
CA PHE A 110 0.84 -13.73 -3.96
C PHE A 110 1.65 -12.91 -2.97
N PHE A 111 1.16 -11.71 -2.64
CA PHE A 111 1.86 -10.83 -1.73
C PHE A 111 1.70 -11.28 -0.27
N PRO A 112 2.80 -11.46 0.46
CA PRO A 112 2.72 -11.74 1.89
C PRO A 112 2.12 -10.55 2.65
N PRO A 113 1.56 -10.78 3.85
CA PRO A 113 1.09 -9.69 4.69
C PRO A 113 2.26 -8.91 5.30
N TYR A 114 2.15 -7.58 5.25
CA TYR A 114 3.08 -6.64 5.88
C TYR A 114 2.35 -5.82 6.95
N TYR A 115 1.96 -6.48 8.04
CA TYR A 115 1.32 -5.81 9.17
C TYR A 115 2.33 -4.96 9.95
N ALA A 116 2.01 -3.69 10.12
CA ALA A 116 2.79 -2.83 11.00
C ALA A 116 2.50 -3.18 12.47
N ALA A 117 3.55 -3.44 13.23
CA ALA A 117 3.46 -3.79 14.64
C ALA A 117 4.64 -3.20 15.41
N PRO A 118 4.46 -2.81 16.68
CA PRO A 118 5.57 -2.37 17.53
C PRO A 118 6.54 -3.53 17.79
N LEU A 119 7.82 -3.27 17.59
CA LEU A 119 8.91 -4.16 17.95
C LEU A 119 9.62 -3.59 19.17
N VAL A 120 9.54 -4.26 20.31
CA VAL A 120 10.15 -3.84 21.56
C VAL A 120 11.10 -4.90 22.06
N ARG A 121 12.26 -4.51 22.56
CA ARG A 121 13.22 -5.43 23.16
C ARG A 121 12.62 -6.07 24.42
N LYS A 122 12.92 -7.34 24.64
CA LYS A 122 12.45 -8.06 25.85
C LYS A 122 12.92 -7.37 27.14
N GLU A 123 14.17 -6.92 27.19
CA GLU A 123 14.75 -6.21 28.32
C GLU A 123 13.98 -4.91 28.61
N THR A 124 13.59 -4.15 27.60
CA THR A 124 12.78 -2.95 27.78
C THR A 124 11.43 -3.29 28.42
N LEU A 125 10.76 -4.35 27.94
CA LEU A 125 9.48 -4.76 28.53
C LEU A 125 9.62 -5.33 29.96
N SER A 126 10.78 -5.89 30.30
CA SER A 126 11.05 -6.36 31.65
C SER A 126 11.31 -5.20 32.62
N ASN A 127 12.04 -4.17 32.17
CA ASN A 127 12.40 -3.02 32.99
C ASN A 127 11.28 -1.96 33.06
N TYR A 128 10.45 -1.89 32.01
CA TYR A 128 9.38 -0.90 31.84
C TYR A 128 8.11 -1.58 31.32
N PRO A 129 7.41 -2.39 32.13
CA PRO A 129 6.21 -3.12 31.70
C PRO A 129 5.08 -2.20 31.22
N GLU A 130 5.01 -0.97 31.71
CA GLU A 130 4.07 0.07 31.31
C GLU A 130 4.13 0.44 29.82
N VAL A 131 5.25 0.19 29.14
CA VAL A 131 5.38 0.39 27.68
C VAL A 131 4.39 -0.51 26.93
N LYS A 132 4.20 -1.75 27.37
CA LYS A 132 3.23 -2.67 26.77
C LYS A 132 1.80 -2.17 26.96
N GLU A 133 1.49 -1.67 28.13
CA GLU A 133 0.16 -1.13 28.46
C GLU A 133 -0.14 0.13 27.67
N ALA A 134 0.84 1.04 27.54
CA ALA A 134 0.70 2.26 26.77
C ALA A 134 0.49 2.00 25.26
N LEU A 135 1.09 0.94 24.70
CA LEU A 135 0.96 0.59 23.29
C LEU A 135 -0.27 -0.31 22.98
N ALA A 136 -0.86 -0.94 23.99
CA ALA A 136 -1.97 -1.87 23.82
C ALA A 136 -3.21 -1.24 23.15
N PRO A 137 -3.63 0.01 23.45
CA PRO A 137 -4.77 0.66 22.81
C PRO A 137 -4.61 0.88 21.32
N LEU A 138 -3.37 0.93 20.81
CA LEU A 138 -3.08 1.11 19.39
C LEU A 138 -3.31 -0.18 18.56
N GLY A 139 -3.44 -1.33 19.23
CA GLY A 139 -3.64 -2.62 18.57
C GLY A 139 -4.97 -2.71 17.84
N SER A 140 -4.94 -2.96 16.52
CA SER A 140 -6.11 -3.02 15.63
C SER A 140 -6.91 -1.70 15.55
N LEU A 141 -6.28 -0.57 15.88
CA LEU A 141 -6.92 0.76 15.87
C LEU A 141 -7.10 1.33 14.46
N ILE A 142 -6.20 1.02 13.56
CA ILE A 142 -6.06 1.66 12.25
C ILE A 142 -6.24 0.61 11.15
N ASP A 143 -7.27 0.75 10.32
CA ASP A 143 -7.40 -0.06 9.11
C ASP A 143 -6.67 0.56 7.90
N ASN A 144 -6.63 -0.16 6.76
CA ASN A 144 -5.96 0.31 5.56
C ASN A 144 -6.54 1.62 5.03
N SER A 145 -7.84 1.83 5.15
CA SER A 145 -8.51 3.04 4.66
C SER A 145 -8.15 4.24 5.50
N THR A 146 -8.17 4.09 6.81
CA THR A 146 -7.73 5.11 7.76
C THR A 146 -6.27 5.48 7.55
N MET A 147 -5.38 4.48 7.38
CA MET A 147 -3.97 4.76 7.14
C MET A 147 -3.72 5.50 5.82
N ARG A 148 -4.49 5.20 4.76
CA ARG A 148 -4.42 5.98 3.50
C ARG A 148 -4.78 7.44 3.70
N VAL A 149 -5.82 7.72 4.48
CA VAL A 149 -6.22 9.10 4.77
C VAL A 149 -5.12 9.81 5.55
N LEU A 150 -4.59 9.20 6.60
CA LEU A 150 -3.50 9.78 7.39
C LEU A 150 -2.26 10.04 6.52
N ASN A 151 -1.86 9.08 5.70
CA ASN A 151 -0.74 9.25 4.78
C ASN A 151 -0.99 10.35 3.74
N TYR A 152 -2.23 10.51 3.26
CA TYR A 152 -2.57 11.59 2.34
C TYR A 152 -2.53 12.96 3.01
N GLU A 153 -3.00 13.07 4.26
CA GLU A 153 -2.92 14.32 5.01
C GLU A 153 -1.47 14.81 5.16
N VAL A 154 -0.52 13.87 5.38
CA VAL A 154 0.90 14.19 5.46
C VAL A 154 1.50 14.48 4.07
N ASN A 155 1.35 13.55 3.12
CA ASN A 155 2.08 13.62 1.84
C ASN A 155 1.41 14.56 0.82
N GLY A 156 0.09 14.63 0.81
CA GLY A 156 -0.71 15.45 -0.11
C GLY A 156 -0.99 16.84 0.45
N ASN A 157 -1.53 16.91 1.66
CA ASN A 157 -1.93 18.15 2.30
C ASN A 157 -0.81 18.81 3.13
N ARG A 158 0.35 18.14 3.25
CA ARG A 158 1.54 18.63 3.98
C ARG A 158 1.28 19.01 5.43
N ARG A 159 0.36 18.31 6.08
CA ARG A 159 0.09 18.52 7.50
C ARG A 159 1.25 18.01 8.37
N GLU A 160 1.46 18.67 9.49
CA GLU A 160 2.43 18.22 10.48
C GLU A 160 1.99 16.90 11.12
N ILE A 161 2.92 15.95 11.20
CA ILE A 161 2.63 14.59 11.68
C ILE A 161 2.16 14.60 13.13
N SER A 162 2.81 15.40 13.98
CA SER A 162 2.48 15.48 15.43
C SER A 162 1.05 15.98 15.66
N GLU A 163 0.63 16.99 14.92
CA GLU A 163 -0.73 17.55 15.01
C GLU A 163 -1.77 16.51 14.54
N LEU A 164 -1.54 15.93 13.37
CA LEU A 164 -2.42 14.92 12.79
C LEU A 164 -2.60 13.71 13.72
N VAL A 165 -1.50 13.22 14.28
CA VAL A 165 -1.53 12.07 15.20
C VAL A 165 -2.27 12.43 16.48
N THR A 166 -2.04 13.62 17.04
CA THR A 166 -2.73 14.08 18.24
C THR A 166 -4.24 14.15 18.02
N GLU A 167 -4.68 14.79 16.95
CA GLU A 167 -6.10 14.86 16.57
C GLU A 167 -6.73 13.47 16.40
N PHE A 168 -6.03 12.58 15.68
CA PHE A 168 -6.49 11.23 15.45
C PHE A 168 -6.68 10.46 16.77
N LEU A 169 -5.70 10.50 17.69
CA LEU A 169 -5.76 9.80 18.97
C LEU A 169 -6.82 10.37 19.90
N GLN A 170 -6.99 11.70 19.91
CA GLN A 170 -8.07 12.36 20.66
C GLN A 170 -9.45 11.94 20.13
N HIS A 171 -9.64 11.93 18.80
CA HIS A 171 -10.88 11.48 18.17
C HIS A 171 -11.20 10.02 18.52
N LYS A 172 -10.17 9.17 18.65
CA LYS A 172 -10.29 7.77 19.08
C LYS A 172 -10.39 7.59 20.60
N LYS A 173 -10.35 8.69 21.37
CA LYS A 173 -10.41 8.68 22.85
C LYS A 173 -9.31 7.83 23.48
N ILE A 174 -8.11 7.87 22.90
CA ILE A 174 -6.93 7.20 23.44
C ILE A 174 -6.24 8.04 24.49
N PHE A 175 -6.39 9.38 24.41
CA PHE A 175 -5.95 10.36 25.41
C PHE A 175 -7.11 11.27 25.80
#